data_0d6b0d3a33f9046d458884f802402522
#
_entry.id   0d6b0d3a33f9046d458884f802402522
#
_cell.length_a   1.000
_cell.length_b   1.000
_cell.length_c   1.000
_cell.angle_alpha   90.00
_cell.angle_beta   90.00
_cell.angle_gamma   90.00
#
_symmetry.space_group_name_H-M   'P 1'
#
loop_
_entity.id
_entity.type
_entity.pdbx_description
1 polymer ?
#
loop_
_entity_poly.entity_id
_entity_poly.type
_entity_poly.pdbx_seq_one_letter_code
_entity_poly.pdbx_strand_id
1 'polypeptide(L)'
;MKRLLLVDDNTEYLQFLSSVLSGDFNTIKATGVKDALDILQAITVDAICSDFNMKDGTGLNLLEDIRQRGISVPFLLMSGNDDYWLVQQTKLYGGVFGCKTDYDLIAKIKALNNSEP
;
A
#
# COMPACT_ATOMS: atom_id res chain seq x y z
N MET A 1 -11.78 -12.61 6.17
CA MET A 1 -10.50 -11.88 6.27
C MET A 1 -10.65 -10.50 5.64
N LYS A 2 -9.91 -9.53 6.15
CA LYS A 2 -9.88 -8.18 5.58
C LYS A 2 -9.27 -8.19 4.18
N ARG A 3 -9.71 -7.25 3.35
CA ARG A 3 -9.20 -7.06 1.99
C ARG A 3 -8.01 -6.12 2.01
N LEU A 4 -6.90 -6.57 1.44
CA LEU A 4 -5.68 -5.76 1.30
C LEU A 4 -5.41 -5.51 -0.18
N LEU A 5 -5.38 -4.23 -0.57
CA LEU A 5 -4.99 -3.85 -1.92
C LEU A 5 -3.47 -3.71 -1.96
N LEU A 6 -2.83 -4.50 -2.82
CA LEU A 6 -1.39 -4.45 -3.07
C LEU A 6 -1.16 -3.74 -4.40
N VAL A 7 -0.36 -2.67 -4.39
CA VAL A 7 -0.11 -1.84 -5.58
C VAL A 7 1.38 -1.81 -5.89
N ASP A 8 1.77 -2.34 -7.04
CA ASP A 8 3.17 -2.35 -7.49
C ASP A 8 3.17 -2.70 -8.97
N ASP A 9 3.99 -2.02 -9.77
CA ASP A 9 4.10 -2.34 -11.19
C ASP A 9 5.04 -3.52 -11.48
N ASN A 10 5.74 -4.03 -10.46
CA ASN A 10 6.49 -5.27 -10.53
C ASN A 10 5.58 -6.45 -10.22
N THR A 11 5.13 -7.15 -11.25
CA THR A 11 4.14 -8.23 -11.10
C THR A 11 4.69 -9.42 -10.30
N GLU A 12 6.00 -9.69 -10.39
CA GLU A 12 6.61 -10.77 -9.61
C GLU A 12 6.58 -10.44 -8.12
N TYR A 13 6.87 -9.20 -7.76
CA TYR A 13 6.82 -8.75 -6.36
C TYR A 13 5.39 -8.79 -5.82
N LEU A 14 4.41 -8.37 -6.62
CA LEU A 14 2.99 -8.49 -6.26
C LEU A 14 2.61 -9.93 -5.95
N GLN A 15 3.04 -10.85 -6.79
CA GLN A 15 2.74 -12.28 -6.60
C GLN A 15 3.40 -12.81 -5.32
N PHE A 16 4.64 -12.40 -5.08
CA PHE A 16 5.35 -12.76 -3.84
C PHE A 16 4.59 -12.26 -2.61
N LEU A 17 4.24 -10.97 -2.56
CA LEU A 17 3.53 -10.41 -1.42
C LEU A 17 2.16 -11.08 -1.24
N SER A 18 1.43 -11.28 -2.32
CA SER A 18 0.12 -11.93 -2.26
C SER A 18 0.23 -13.32 -1.66
N SER A 19 1.25 -14.08 -2.06
CA SER A 19 1.47 -15.44 -1.53
C SER A 19 1.79 -15.44 -0.05
N VAL A 20 2.70 -14.53 0.37
CA VAL A 20 3.12 -14.45 1.78
C VAL A 20 2.00 -13.98 2.68
N LEU A 21 1.10 -13.12 2.16
CA LEU A 21 0.05 -12.48 2.96
C LEU A 21 -1.31 -13.17 2.87
N SER A 22 -1.42 -14.24 2.08
CA SER A 22 -2.71 -14.90 1.81
C SER A 22 -3.35 -15.53 3.05
N GLY A 23 -2.56 -15.84 4.08
CA GLY A 23 -3.09 -16.35 5.34
C GLY A 23 -3.66 -15.28 6.25
N ASP A 24 -3.36 -14.01 5.99
CA ASP A 24 -3.75 -12.86 6.83
C ASP A 24 -4.79 -11.97 6.16
N PHE A 25 -4.84 -11.95 4.82
CA PHE A 25 -5.69 -11.06 4.05
C PHE A 25 -6.25 -11.76 2.82
N ASN A 26 -7.40 -11.26 2.35
CA ASN A 26 -7.82 -11.45 0.97
C ASN A 26 -7.11 -10.38 0.15
N THR A 27 -6.11 -10.77 -0.64
CA THR A 27 -5.30 -9.81 -1.39
C THR A 27 -5.90 -9.49 -2.75
N ILE A 28 -5.82 -8.20 -3.12
CA ILE A 28 -6.24 -7.71 -4.43
C ILE A 28 -5.03 -6.98 -5.00
N LYS A 29 -4.71 -7.25 -6.27
CA LYS A 29 -3.50 -6.72 -6.90
C LYS A 29 -3.83 -5.63 -7.90
N ALA A 30 -3.06 -4.53 -7.85
CA ALA A 30 -3.11 -3.45 -8.82
C ALA A 30 -1.69 -3.18 -9.31
N THR A 31 -1.56 -2.87 -10.60
CA THR A 31 -0.24 -2.73 -11.26
C THR A 31 0.20 -1.28 -11.42
N GLY A 32 -0.54 -0.34 -10.84
CA GLY A 32 -0.20 1.08 -10.91
C GLY A 32 -1.25 1.94 -10.23
N VAL A 33 -1.04 3.25 -10.30
CA VAL A 33 -1.91 4.23 -9.64
C VAL A 33 -3.32 4.19 -10.24
N LYS A 34 -3.42 4.23 -11.57
CA LYS A 34 -4.72 4.23 -12.24
C LYS A 34 -5.50 2.95 -11.94
N ASP A 35 -4.84 1.80 -12.02
CA ASP A 35 -5.45 0.51 -11.72
C ASP A 35 -5.98 0.48 -10.30
N ALA A 36 -5.19 0.97 -9.34
CA ALA A 36 -5.61 1.04 -7.93
C ALA A 36 -6.83 1.93 -7.75
N LEU A 37 -6.85 3.10 -8.38
CA LEU A 37 -7.99 4.01 -8.29
C LEU A 37 -9.25 3.42 -8.91
N ASP A 38 -9.12 2.72 -10.03
CA ASP A 38 -10.26 2.05 -10.67
C ASP A 38 -10.84 0.96 -9.75
N ILE A 39 -9.98 0.18 -9.10
CA ILE A 39 -10.40 -0.84 -8.14
C ILE A 39 -11.14 -0.20 -6.97
N LEU A 40 -10.59 0.90 -6.43
CA LEU A 40 -11.19 1.58 -5.27
C LEU A 40 -12.52 2.24 -5.58
N GLN A 41 -12.80 2.55 -6.85
CA GLN A 41 -14.12 3.01 -7.27
C GLN A 41 -15.14 1.88 -7.30
N ALA A 42 -14.68 0.66 -7.56
CA ALA A 42 -15.56 -0.50 -7.73
C ALA A 42 -15.84 -1.26 -6.43
N ILE A 43 -14.86 -1.32 -5.54
CA ILE A 43 -14.97 -2.08 -4.28
C ILE A 43 -14.35 -1.31 -3.12
N THR A 44 -14.74 -1.66 -1.90
CA THR A 44 -14.09 -1.17 -0.68
C THR A 44 -12.99 -2.14 -0.27
N VAL A 45 -11.88 -1.59 0.25
CA VAL A 45 -10.80 -2.39 0.83
C VAL A 45 -10.59 -1.95 2.27
N ASP A 46 -9.93 -2.80 3.05
CA ASP A 46 -9.72 -2.53 4.47
C ASP A 46 -8.32 -1.97 4.76
N ALA A 47 -7.40 -2.15 3.83
CA ALA A 47 -6.03 -1.64 3.94
C ALA A 47 -5.38 -1.59 2.56
N ILE A 48 -4.35 -0.77 2.43
CA ILE A 48 -3.61 -0.60 1.16
C ILE A 48 -2.12 -0.67 1.46
N CYS A 49 -1.38 -1.39 0.61
CA CYS A 49 0.07 -1.42 0.64
C CYS A 49 0.56 -1.10 -0.77
N SER A 50 1.29 -0.01 -0.95
CA SER A 50 1.69 0.47 -2.27
C SER A 50 3.18 0.73 -2.36
N ASP A 51 3.78 0.35 -3.49
CA ASP A 51 5.12 0.78 -3.84
C ASP A 51 5.13 2.28 -4.08
N PHE A 52 6.29 2.91 -3.85
CA PHE A 52 6.46 4.34 -4.11
C PHE A 52 6.59 4.62 -5.61
N ASN A 53 7.51 3.94 -6.30
CA ASN A 53 7.79 4.22 -7.71
C ASN A 53 7.03 3.30 -8.64
N MET A 54 6.15 3.88 -9.45
CA MET A 54 5.41 3.16 -10.49
C MET A 54 5.47 3.95 -11.78
N LYS A 55 5.19 3.29 -12.91
CA LYS A 55 5.32 3.92 -14.24
C LYS A 55 4.35 5.10 -14.43
N ASP A 56 3.17 5.02 -13.82
CA ASP A 56 2.10 6.01 -14.01
C ASP A 56 1.93 6.95 -12.82
N GLY A 57 2.88 6.98 -11.90
CA GLY A 57 2.84 7.88 -10.75
C GLY A 57 3.52 7.27 -9.55
N THR A 58 3.28 7.86 -8.38
CA THR A 58 3.89 7.37 -7.14
C THR A 58 2.84 6.90 -6.16
N GLY A 59 3.26 6.02 -5.25
CA GLY A 59 2.40 5.60 -4.14
C GLY A 59 2.04 6.76 -3.23
N LEU A 60 2.88 7.79 -3.14
CA LEU A 60 2.56 9.01 -2.37
C LEU A 60 1.42 9.78 -3.06
N ASN A 61 1.45 9.90 -4.38
CA ASN A 61 0.33 10.51 -5.13
C ASN A 61 -0.97 9.75 -4.88
N LEU A 62 -0.90 8.44 -4.86
CA LEU A 62 -2.06 7.59 -4.57
C LEU A 62 -2.60 7.88 -3.16
N LEU A 63 -1.71 7.91 -2.17
CA LEU A 63 -2.09 8.19 -0.79
C LEU A 63 -2.77 9.56 -0.65
N GLU A 64 -2.17 10.60 -1.24
CA GLU A 64 -2.75 11.95 -1.22
C GLU A 64 -4.12 11.97 -1.87
N ASP A 65 -4.27 11.33 -3.03
CA ASP A 65 -5.51 11.30 -3.78
C ASP A 65 -6.63 10.64 -2.97
N ILE A 66 -6.39 9.45 -2.41
CA ILE A 66 -7.41 8.74 -1.67
C ILE A 66 -7.80 9.46 -0.39
N ARG A 67 -6.87 10.14 0.27
CA ARG A 67 -7.19 10.95 1.46
C ARG A 67 -8.09 12.12 1.10
N GLN A 68 -7.85 12.77 -0.03
CA GLN A 68 -8.69 13.85 -0.54
C GLN A 68 -10.11 13.35 -0.88
N ARG A 69 -10.24 12.10 -1.27
CA ARG A 69 -11.54 11.47 -1.55
C ARG A 69 -12.26 10.99 -0.31
N GLY A 70 -11.67 11.17 0.87
CA GLY A 70 -12.26 10.74 2.13
C GLY A 70 -12.02 9.27 2.48
N ILE A 71 -11.13 8.60 1.76
CA ILE A 71 -10.77 7.20 2.06
C ILE A 71 -9.66 7.22 3.11
N SER A 72 -9.98 6.74 4.32
CA SER A 72 -9.08 6.82 5.47
C SER A 72 -8.52 5.47 5.92
N VAL A 73 -8.61 4.45 5.09
CA VAL A 73 -8.13 3.11 5.44
C VAL A 73 -6.62 3.12 5.74
N PRO A 74 -6.13 2.20 6.58
CA PRO A 74 -4.70 2.06 6.83
C PRO A 74 -3.93 1.89 5.52
N PHE A 75 -2.80 2.60 5.42
CA PHE A 75 -1.99 2.65 4.19
C PHE A 75 -0.52 2.49 4.57
N LEU A 76 0.17 1.56 3.91
CA LEU A 76 1.62 1.41 4.05
C LEU A 76 2.27 1.72 2.72
N LEU A 77 3.21 2.66 2.73
CA LEU A 77 4.01 3.02 1.56
C LEU A 77 5.34 2.30 1.63
N MET A 78 5.66 1.53 0.59
CA MET A 78 6.94 0.82 0.47
C MET A 78 7.88 1.58 -0.44
N SER A 79 9.15 1.65 -0.07
CA SER A 79 10.19 2.21 -0.94
C SER A 79 11.49 1.43 -0.78
N GLY A 80 12.32 1.42 -1.81
CA GLY A 80 13.64 0.82 -1.74
C GLY A 80 14.63 1.63 -0.91
N ASN A 81 14.32 2.90 -0.65
CA ASN A 81 15.19 3.82 0.08
C ASN A 81 14.49 4.42 1.28
N ASP A 82 15.27 4.65 2.32
CA ASP A 82 14.83 5.26 3.57
C ASP A 82 15.01 6.79 3.46
N ASP A 83 14.16 7.44 2.69
CA ASP A 83 14.19 8.88 2.43
C ASP A 83 13.41 9.63 3.51
N TYR A 84 14.09 10.53 4.24
CA TYR A 84 13.47 11.26 5.35
C TYR A 84 12.24 12.05 4.92
N TRP A 85 12.33 12.76 3.78
CA TRP A 85 11.20 13.54 3.26
C TRP A 85 9.98 12.63 2.98
N LEU A 86 10.24 11.50 2.35
CA LEU A 86 9.17 10.56 2.01
C LEU A 86 8.51 9.97 3.25
N VAL A 87 9.32 9.63 4.26
CA VAL A 87 8.79 9.15 5.55
C VAL A 87 7.87 10.19 6.18
N GLN A 88 8.29 11.47 6.19
CA GLN A 88 7.50 12.54 6.78
C GLN A 88 6.21 12.81 5.99
N GLN A 89 6.28 12.79 4.66
CA GLN A 89 5.09 12.98 3.83
C GLN A 89 4.08 11.84 4.03
N THR A 90 4.57 10.62 4.12
CA THR A 90 3.71 9.45 4.38
C THR A 90 2.96 9.62 5.70
N LYS A 91 3.66 10.03 6.76
CA LYS A 91 3.05 10.26 8.07
C LYS A 91 2.03 11.40 8.03
N LEU A 92 2.31 12.45 7.28
CA LEU A 92 1.41 13.61 7.16
C LEU A 92 0.03 13.18 6.67
N TYR A 93 -0.04 12.21 5.78
CA TYR A 93 -1.30 11.67 5.25
C TYR A 93 -1.79 10.44 6.02
N GLY A 94 -1.25 10.21 7.21
CA GLY A 94 -1.70 9.13 8.09
C GLY A 94 -1.27 7.74 7.67
N GLY A 95 -0.24 7.64 6.81
CA GLY A 95 0.28 6.35 6.37
C GLY A 95 1.46 5.88 7.20
N VAL A 96 1.83 4.63 7.00
CA VAL A 96 3.01 3.99 7.59
C VAL A 96 4.04 3.80 6.48
N PHE A 97 5.30 4.09 6.78
CA PHE A 97 6.40 3.89 5.83
C PHE A 97 7.10 2.56 6.10
N GLY A 98 7.39 1.81 5.04
CA GLY A 98 8.18 0.58 5.13
C GLY A 98 9.25 0.56 4.04
N CYS A 99 10.50 0.26 4.43
CA CYS A 99 11.57 0.07 3.46
C CYS A 99 11.54 -1.36 2.95
N LYS A 100 11.64 -1.56 1.62
CA LYS A 100 11.59 -2.90 1.02
C LYS A 100 12.73 -3.79 1.49
N THR A 101 13.83 -3.19 1.95
CA THR A 101 15.00 -3.94 2.45
C THR A 101 14.92 -4.26 3.93
N ASP A 102 13.91 -3.77 4.64
CA ASP A 102 13.74 -4.06 6.06
C ASP A 102 13.30 -5.51 6.25
N TYR A 103 13.95 -6.22 7.18
CA TYR A 103 13.57 -7.60 7.48
C TYR A 103 12.16 -7.69 8.08
N ASP A 104 11.65 -6.61 8.66
CA ASP A 104 10.35 -6.57 9.33
C ASP A 104 9.23 -6.01 8.43
N LEU A 105 9.47 -5.84 7.13
CA LEU A 105 8.47 -5.28 6.21
C LEU A 105 7.17 -6.09 6.23
N ILE A 106 7.27 -7.41 6.14
CA ILE A 106 6.09 -8.28 6.12
C ILE A 106 5.31 -8.13 7.43
N ALA A 107 6.02 -8.06 8.58
CA ALA A 107 5.37 -7.83 9.87
C ALA A 107 4.64 -6.49 9.91
N LYS A 108 5.22 -5.44 9.33
CA LYS A 108 4.58 -4.12 9.24
C LYS A 108 3.31 -4.18 8.39
N ILE A 109 3.34 -4.91 7.27
CA ILE A 109 2.16 -5.07 6.43
C ILE A 109 1.08 -5.83 7.18
N LYS A 110 1.45 -6.93 7.86
CA LYS A 110 0.49 -7.71 8.64
C LYS A 110 -0.16 -6.89 9.77
N ALA A 111 0.58 -5.92 10.32
CA ALA A 111 0.05 -5.05 11.37
C ALA A 111 -1.09 -4.15 10.89
N LEU A 112 -1.23 -3.92 9.58
CA LEU A 112 -2.37 -3.19 9.02
C LEU A 112 -3.70 -3.90 9.31
N ASN A 113 -3.67 -5.21 9.54
CA ASN A 113 -4.85 -5.99 9.88
C ASN A 113 -5.48 -5.55 11.21
N ASN A 114 -4.69 -4.99 12.11
CA ASN A 114 -5.11 -4.57 13.43
C ASN A 114 -5.26 -3.06 13.56
N SER A 115 -5.02 -2.32 12.47
CA SER A 115 -5.10 -0.86 12.48
C SER A 115 -6.54 -0.39 12.27
N GLU A 116 -6.89 0.73 12.90
CA GLU A 116 -8.17 1.39 12.68
C GLU A 116 -7.99 2.53 11.67
N PRO A 117 -9.01 2.79 10.82
CA PRO A 117 -8.97 3.90 9.86
C PRO A 117 -8.88 5.25 10.54
#